data_350ed8b56a967d7a4a06628eb9c090ba
#
_entry.id   350ed8b56a967d7a4a06628eb9c090ba
#
_cell.length_a   1.000
_cell.length_b   1.000
_cell.length_c   1.000
_cell.angle_alpha   90.00
_cell.angle_beta   90.00
_cell.angle_gamma   90.00
#
_symmetry.space_group_name_H-M   'P 1'
#
loop_
_entity.id
_entity.type
_entity.pdbx_description
1 polymer ?
#
loop_
_entity_poly.entity_id
_entity_poly.type
_entity_poly.pdbx_seq_one_letter_code
_entity_poly.pdbx_strand_id
1 'polypeptide(L)'
;MKRALALIAILICLALPARAVSLRTVSAFGGTDASALAYVELLREYEAQSGNVVEDNSGTSDESWKASVLSDFAAGNEPDLLFFFACSADSAPILRKMVPLSEINAAYPDLALPESDILREADGNVYAIPLRPYFEGLFVNTDLFEQYGAPLPDTWEHLEAAVAIFREAGVVPISVSLSDIPHYLAECTVLAASSPEEYTSRPTALDEVPRSWHRGMELIHHLYTLGAFPENALNTSEAVTSELFRQKKAAMQIDGSWFVNSLPAQSMDTTVVMPMPSSDGESTAIIGGVSMGFYLTRRVWDDPSRRDAAVALLGWLTRPDHLKRLAAQEVTGALAESADAMAARTADMVRPIQDDMNKNARERWLLECVPAVAVGDMTADECWARVMALAPFGAQIAPPAAAALN
;
A
#
# COMPACT_ATOMS: atom_id res chain seq x y z
N MET A 1 67.67 14.22 -50.35
CA MET A 1 67.09 14.29 -49.01
C MET A 1 65.65 14.76 -49.14
N LYS A 2 64.70 13.83 -49.12
CA LYS A 2 63.26 14.10 -49.23
C LYS A 2 62.63 14.04 -47.85
N ARG A 3 62.13 15.15 -47.37
CA ARG A 3 61.40 15.22 -46.10
C ARG A 3 59.97 14.81 -46.37
N ALA A 4 59.54 13.72 -45.75
CA ALA A 4 58.15 13.30 -45.71
C ALA A 4 57.46 14.03 -44.56
N LEU A 5 56.48 14.86 -44.86
CA LEU A 5 55.52 15.41 -43.90
C LEU A 5 54.45 14.36 -43.67
N ALA A 6 54.40 13.83 -42.46
CA ALA A 6 53.26 13.02 -41.99
C ALA A 6 52.17 13.97 -41.47
N LEU A 7 51.04 14.04 -42.15
CA LEU A 7 49.80 14.68 -41.67
C LEU A 7 49.12 13.72 -40.67
N ILE A 8 49.15 14.05 -39.42
CA ILE A 8 48.31 13.40 -38.39
C ILE A 8 46.93 14.05 -38.45
N ALA A 9 45.98 13.39 -39.07
CA ALA A 9 44.57 13.77 -39.00
C ALA A 9 44.02 13.40 -37.63
N ILE A 10 43.91 14.38 -36.72
CA ILE A 10 43.19 14.21 -35.46
C ILE A 10 41.69 14.19 -35.80
N LEU A 11 41.09 12.99 -35.81
CA LEU A 11 39.64 12.82 -35.87
C LEU A 11 39.06 13.27 -34.50
N ILE A 12 38.69 14.56 -34.42
CA ILE A 12 37.85 15.02 -33.29
C ILE A 12 36.46 14.49 -33.59
N CYS A 13 36.10 13.37 -32.95
CA CYS A 13 34.70 12.97 -32.81
C CYS A 13 34.00 14.08 -32.02
N LEU A 14 33.39 15.03 -32.73
CA LEU A 14 32.37 15.90 -32.18
C LEU A 14 31.20 15.01 -31.75
N ALA A 15 31.21 14.56 -30.50
CA ALA A 15 29.99 14.06 -29.89
C ALA A 15 29.01 15.23 -29.90
N LEU A 16 28.06 15.19 -30.82
CA LEU A 16 26.91 16.10 -30.77
C LEU A 16 26.31 15.94 -29.36
N PRO A 17 26.09 17.05 -28.62
CA PRO A 17 25.42 16.95 -27.36
C PRO A 17 24.09 16.26 -27.61
N ALA A 18 23.86 15.11 -26.94
CA ALA A 18 22.57 14.47 -26.97
C ALA A 18 21.54 15.55 -26.59
N ARG A 19 20.53 15.73 -27.41
CA ARG A 19 19.50 16.73 -27.16
C ARG A 19 18.83 16.33 -25.83
N ALA A 20 18.80 17.26 -24.87
CA ALA A 20 18.09 17.04 -23.60
C ALA A 20 16.65 16.60 -23.88
N VAL A 21 16.24 15.50 -23.24
CA VAL A 21 14.89 14.94 -23.33
C VAL A 21 14.11 15.41 -22.11
N SER A 22 12.88 15.91 -22.31
CA SER A 22 11.95 16.17 -21.20
C SER A 22 11.12 14.91 -20.95
N LEU A 23 11.11 14.44 -19.70
CA LEU A 23 10.35 13.29 -19.21
C LEU A 23 9.33 13.77 -18.19
N ARG A 24 8.15 13.17 -18.20
CA ARG A 24 7.09 13.42 -17.19
C ARG A 24 7.00 12.26 -16.22
N THR A 25 7.01 12.59 -14.91
CA THR A 25 6.77 11.63 -13.84
C THR A 25 5.53 12.00 -13.04
N VAL A 26 4.83 10.97 -12.55
CA VAL A 26 3.76 11.10 -11.57
C VAL A 26 4.01 10.05 -10.50
N SER A 27 4.00 10.45 -9.26
CA SER A 27 4.21 9.54 -8.14
C SER A 27 3.43 9.95 -6.90
N ALA A 28 3.37 9.03 -5.93
CA ALA A 28 2.86 9.31 -4.59
C ALA A 28 3.90 10.02 -3.69
N PHE A 29 5.10 10.30 -4.18
CA PHE A 29 6.17 10.97 -3.42
C PHE A 29 6.01 12.49 -3.43
N GLY A 30 4.85 12.97 -2.99
CA GLY A 30 4.56 14.40 -2.92
C GLY A 30 3.83 14.77 -1.63
N GLY A 31 3.66 16.07 -1.42
CA GLY A 31 2.95 16.60 -0.25
C GLY A 31 3.60 16.17 1.06
N THR A 32 2.92 15.35 1.84
CA THR A 32 3.34 14.89 3.17
C THR A 32 4.05 13.52 3.16
N ASP A 33 4.32 12.93 2.00
CA ASP A 33 5.04 11.64 1.93
C ASP A 33 6.46 11.78 2.47
N ALA A 34 6.87 10.88 3.35
CA ALA A 34 8.19 10.91 3.99
C ALA A 34 9.37 10.81 3.00
N SER A 35 9.14 10.22 1.84
CA SER A 35 10.15 10.05 0.79
C SER A 35 10.14 11.17 -0.26
N ALA A 36 9.25 12.18 -0.12
CA ALA A 36 9.13 13.25 -1.11
C ALA A 36 10.46 13.97 -1.35
N LEU A 37 11.21 14.30 -0.29
CA LEU A 37 12.51 14.96 -0.41
C LEU A 37 13.54 14.06 -1.11
N ALA A 38 13.64 12.80 -0.71
CA ALA A 38 14.55 11.82 -1.30
C ALA A 38 14.25 11.60 -2.79
N TYR A 39 12.98 11.58 -3.16
CA TYR A 39 12.58 11.45 -4.55
C TYR A 39 13.00 12.66 -5.40
N VAL A 40 12.73 13.87 -4.92
CA VAL A 40 13.15 15.12 -5.60
C VAL A 40 14.67 15.19 -5.73
N GLU A 41 15.43 14.78 -4.72
CA GLU A 41 16.90 14.71 -4.81
C GLU A 41 17.36 13.73 -5.88
N LEU A 42 16.77 12.52 -5.92
CA LEU A 42 17.10 11.52 -6.94
C LEU A 42 16.82 12.02 -8.37
N LEU A 43 15.71 12.74 -8.58
CA LEU A 43 15.42 13.36 -9.87
C LEU A 43 16.46 14.40 -10.25
N ARG A 44 16.86 15.28 -9.33
CA ARG A 44 17.92 16.29 -9.57
C ARG A 44 19.28 15.65 -9.86
N GLU A 45 19.64 14.60 -9.14
CA GLU A 45 20.86 13.83 -9.38
C GLU A 45 20.84 13.20 -10.78
N TYR A 46 19.71 12.64 -11.21
CA TYR A 46 19.51 12.11 -12.55
C TYR A 46 19.66 13.21 -13.63
N GLU A 47 19.01 14.36 -13.46
CA GLU A 47 19.10 15.50 -14.39
C GLU A 47 20.55 15.98 -14.54
N ALA A 48 21.26 16.13 -13.41
CA ALA A 48 22.65 16.56 -13.40
C ALA A 48 23.58 15.58 -14.12
N GLN A 49 23.30 14.28 -14.04
CA GLN A 49 24.12 13.23 -14.64
C GLN A 49 23.78 13.01 -16.12
N SER A 50 22.51 13.03 -16.49
CA SER A 50 22.03 12.69 -17.83
C SER A 50 21.93 13.89 -18.77
N GLY A 51 21.77 15.09 -18.22
CA GLY A 51 21.43 16.30 -18.98
C GLY A 51 19.96 16.34 -19.43
N ASN A 52 19.14 15.36 -19.08
CA ASN A 52 17.69 15.36 -19.33
C ASN A 52 16.96 16.25 -18.30
N VAL A 53 15.70 16.55 -18.57
CA VAL A 53 14.82 17.31 -17.65
C VAL A 53 13.68 16.40 -17.23
N VAL A 54 13.31 16.44 -15.95
CA VAL A 54 12.18 15.68 -15.40
C VAL A 54 11.11 16.64 -14.88
N GLU A 55 9.96 16.63 -15.54
CA GLU A 55 8.77 17.36 -15.11
C GLU A 55 7.98 16.47 -14.15
N ASP A 56 8.17 16.69 -12.86
CA ASP A 56 7.50 15.90 -11.82
C ASP A 56 6.17 16.53 -11.41
N ASN A 57 5.10 15.72 -11.45
CA ASN A 57 3.74 16.06 -11.01
C ASN A 57 3.27 15.13 -9.90
N SER A 58 4.15 14.84 -8.95
CA SER A 58 3.85 13.98 -7.80
C SER A 58 2.95 14.67 -6.79
N GLY A 59 2.14 13.89 -6.08
CA GLY A 59 1.17 14.37 -5.11
C GLY A 59 1.06 13.47 -3.89
N THR A 60 0.23 13.87 -2.93
CA THR A 60 -0.12 13.01 -1.80
C THR A 60 -0.98 11.85 -2.27
N SER A 61 -0.68 10.62 -1.82
CA SER A 61 -1.47 9.43 -2.14
C SER A 61 -2.79 9.44 -1.39
N ASP A 62 -3.78 10.11 -1.96
CA ASP A 62 -5.17 10.11 -1.49
C ASP A 62 -6.13 9.72 -2.64
N GLU A 63 -7.41 9.56 -2.33
CA GLU A 63 -8.42 9.17 -3.32
C GLU A 63 -8.58 10.22 -4.44
N SER A 64 -8.35 11.52 -4.15
CA SER A 64 -8.40 12.60 -5.14
C SER A 64 -7.25 12.50 -6.13
N TRP A 65 -6.02 12.28 -5.64
CA TRP A 65 -4.84 12.04 -6.47
C TRP A 65 -5.01 10.79 -7.33
N LYS A 66 -5.47 9.68 -6.73
CA LYS A 66 -5.76 8.43 -7.44
C LYS A 66 -6.76 8.64 -8.58
N ALA A 67 -7.87 9.33 -8.31
CA ALA A 67 -8.88 9.65 -9.33
C ALA A 67 -8.30 10.54 -10.45
N SER A 68 -7.42 11.49 -10.13
CA SER A 68 -6.74 12.34 -11.11
C SER A 68 -5.84 11.52 -12.03
N VAL A 69 -5.03 10.60 -11.48
CA VAL A 69 -4.18 9.70 -12.29
C VAL A 69 -5.03 8.88 -13.25
N LEU A 70 -6.10 8.23 -12.76
CA LEU A 70 -6.99 7.41 -13.59
C LEU A 70 -7.67 8.25 -14.69
N SER A 71 -8.04 9.51 -14.40
CA SER A 71 -8.60 10.45 -15.37
C SER A 71 -7.60 10.82 -16.46
N ASP A 72 -6.34 11.08 -16.11
CA ASP A 72 -5.27 11.36 -17.07
C ASP A 72 -5.04 10.18 -18.01
N PHE A 73 -5.05 8.96 -17.48
CA PHE A 73 -4.96 7.75 -18.31
C PHE A 73 -6.17 7.59 -19.24
N ALA A 74 -7.37 7.88 -18.77
CA ALA A 74 -8.58 7.84 -19.60
C ALA A 74 -8.54 8.90 -20.71
N ALA A 75 -7.96 10.06 -20.44
CA ALA A 75 -7.82 11.16 -21.39
C ALA A 75 -6.64 11.00 -22.38
N GLY A 76 -5.79 9.97 -22.23
CA GLY A 76 -4.59 9.80 -23.06
C GLY A 76 -3.43 10.72 -22.69
N ASN A 77 -3.42 11.21 -21.45
CA ASN A 77 -2.41 12.12 -20.90
C ASN A 77 -1.46 11.41 -19.92
N GLU A 78 -1.07 10.18 -20.24
CA GLU A 78 -0.19 9.38 -19.41
C GLU A 78 1.18 10.06 -19.19
N PRO A 79 1.78 9.94 -17.98
CA PRO A 79 3.20 10.29 -17.78
C PRO A 79 4.11 9.31 -18.53
N ASP A 80 5.41 9.54 -18.49
CA ASP A 80 6.40 8.60 -19.01
C ASP A 80 6.68 7.49 -17.97
N LEU A 81 6.88 7.90 -16.71
CA LEU A 81 6.98 6.99 -15.56
C LEU A 81 5.87 7.29 -14.57
N LEU A 82 5.36 6.23 -13.99
CA LEU A 82 4.34 6.30 -12.95
C LEU A 82 4.79 5.47 -11.74
N PHE A 83 4.63 6.01 -10.53
CA PHE A 83 4.65 5.22 -9.30
C PHE A 83 3.25 5.19 -8.72
N PHE A 84 2.62 4.01 -8.73
CA PHE A 84 1.18 3.87 -8.46
C PHE A 84 0.87 2.49 -7.88
N PHE A 85 -0.38 2.28 -7.48
CA PHE A 85 -0.86 1.01 -6.98
C PHE A 85 -0.62 -0.13 -7.97
N ALA A 86 -0.08 -1.23 -7.49
CA ALA A 86 0.40 -2.33 -8.32
C ALA A 86 -0.53 -3.56 -8.35
N CYS A 87 -1.48 -3.64 -7.43
CA CYS A 87 -2.32 -4.83 -7.25
C CYS A 87 -3.75 -4.47 -6.83
N SER A 88 -4.36 -3.49 -7.45
CA SER A 88 -5.72 -3.06 -7.17
C SER A 88 -6.60 -3.23 -8.40
N ALA A 89 -7.85 -3.68 -8.23
CA ALA A 89 -8.83 -3.75 -9.31
C ALA A 89 -9.05 -2.37 -9.98
N ASP A 90 -8.88 -1.28 -9.24
CA ASP A 90 -8.94 0.09 -9.75
C ASP A 90 -7.79 0.41 -10.70
N SER A 91 -6.64 -0.26 -10.58
CA SER A 91 -5.47 -0.06 -11.43
C SER A 91 -5.54 -0.86 -12.74
N ALA A 92 -6.41 -1.88 -12.82
CA ALA A 92 -6.53 -2.72 -14.01
C ALA A 92 -6.71 -1.94 -15.33
N PRO A 93 -7.45 -0.82 -15.40
CA PRO A 93 -7.57 -0.04 -16.63
C PRO A 93 -6.26 0.56 -17.14
N ILE A 94 -5.32 0.89 -16.24
CA ILE A 94 -4.05 1.50 -16.63
C ILE A 94 -3.02 0.46 -17.09
N LEU A 95 -3.11 -0.79 -16.65
CA LEU A 95 -2.15 -1.85 -17.00
C LEU A 95 -2.04 -2.06 -18.53
N ARG A 96 -3.13 -1.87 -19.27
CA ARG A 96 -3.11 -1.95 -20.75
C ARG A 96 -2.23 -0.90 -21.42
N LYS A 97 -1.89 0.15 -20.69
CA LYS A 97 -1.04 1.26 -21.14
C LYS A 97 0.37 1.21 -20.56
N MET A 98 0.70 0.13 -19.85
CA MET A 98 2.01 -0.12 -19.28
C MET A 98 2.82 -1.10 -20.14
N VAL A 99 4.13 -1.06 -19.98
CA VAL A 99 5.06 -1.98 -20.63
C VAL A 99 5.38 -3.12 -19.67
N PRO A 100 5.24 -4.40 -20.08
CA PRO A 100 5.70 -5.52 -19.28
C PRO A 100 7.21 -5.43 -19.01
N LEU A 101 7.64 -5.77 -17.79
CA LEU A 101 9.06 -5.78 -17.44
C LEU A 101 9.86 -6.76 -18.30
N SER A 102 9.28 -7.89 -18.69
CA SER A 102 9.88 -8.85 -19.62
C SER A 102 10.23 -8.24 -20.98
N GLU A 103 9.38 -7.34 -21.51
CA GLU A 103 9.64 -6.61 -22.77
C GLU A 103 10.78 -5.61 -22.59
N ILE A 104 10.83 -4.91 -21.46
CA ILE A 104 11.92 -3.98 -21.12
C ILE A 104 13.23 -4.76 -20.97
N ASN A 105 13.24 -5.86 -20.20
CA ASN A 105 14.42 -6.71 -20.00
C ASN A 105 14.94 -7.33 -21.30
N ALA A 106 14.04 -7.70 -22.22
CA ALA A 106 14.44 -8.22 -23.54
C ALA A 106 15.15 -7.15 -24.40
N ALA A 107 14.71 -5.88 -24.33
CA ALA A 107 15.30 -4.77 -25.08
C ALA A 107 16.54 -4.18 -24.40
N TYR A 108 16.58 -4.20 -23.06
CA TYR A 108 17.65 -3.62 -22.22
C TYR A 108 18.14 -4.64 -21.19
N PRO A 109 18.81 -5.73 -21.60
CA PRO A 109 19.15 -6.84 -20.71
C PRO A 109 20.09 -6.45 -19.56
N ASP A 110 20.89 -5.40 -19.74
CA ASP A 110 21.82 -4.92 -18.72
C ASP A 110 21.11 -4.27 -17.50
N LEU A 111 19.83 -3.90 -17.64
CA LEU A 111 19.04 -3.38 -16.52
C LEU A 111 18.66 -4.47 -15.53
N ALA A 112 18.40 -5.68 -16.02
CA ALA A 112 18.01 -6.84 -15.23
C ALA A 112 16.92 -6.51 -14.17
N LEU A 113 15.83 -5.84 -14.62
CA LEU A 113 14.75 -5.41 -13.74
C LEU A 113 14.10 -6.62 -13.07
N PRO A 114 13.87 -6.59 -11.73
CA PRO A 114 13.30 -7.72 -11.02
C PRO A 114 11.84 -7.93 -11.38
N GLU A 115 11.46 -9.14 -11.78
CA GLU A 115 10.08 -9.56 -11.96
C GLU A 115 9.61 -10.29 -10.70
N SER A 116 8.82 -9.64 -9.88
CA SER A 116 8.26 -10.25 -8.67
C SER A 116 6.98 -11.00 -8.97
N ASP A 117 6.93 -12.29 -8.67
CA ASP A 117 5.72 -13.11 -8.88
C ASP A 117 4.50 -12.62 -8.07
N ILE A 118 4.74 -11.93 -6.97
CA ILE A 118 3.68 -11.29 -6.16
C ILE A 118 2.90 -10.22 -6.95
N LEU A 119 3.52 -9.64 -7.98
CA LEU A 119 2.92 -8.62 -8.87
C LEU A 119 2.56 -9.17 -10.24
N ARG A 120 2.52 -10.49 -10.39
CA ARG A 120 2.16 -11.12 -11.67
C ARG A 120 0.66 -11.00 -11.89
N GLU A 121 0.31 -10.36 -13.00
CA GLU A 121 -1.07 -10.16 -13.41
C GLU A 121 -1.68 -11.41 -14.07
N ALA A 122 -2.99 -11.40 -14.26
CA ALA A 122 -3.73 -12.52 -14.84
C ALA A 122 -3.28 -12.89 -16.26
N ASP A 123 -2.68 -11.95 -17.00
CA ASP A 123 -2.11 -12.19 -18.33
C ASP A 123 -0.69 -12.80 -18.29
N GLY A 124 -0.18 -13.11 -17.10
CA GLY A 124 1.15 -13.69 -16.87
C GLY A 124 2.29 -12.68 -16.86
N ASN A 125 2.03 -11.39 -17.01
CA ASN A 125 3.05 -10.35 -17.04
C ASN A 125 3.24 -9.69 -15.66
N VAL A 126 4.43 -9.13 -15.46
CA VAL A 126 4.73 -8.20 -14.37
C VAL A 126 4.99 -6.83 -14.99
N TYR A 127 4.28 -5.80 -14.50
CA TYR A 127 4.36 -4.45 -15.06
C TYR A 127 5.06 -3.45 -14.15
N ALA A 128 5.12 -3.73 -12.86
CA ALA A 128 5.66 -2.80 -11.87
C ALA A 128 6.91 -3.35 -11.18
N ILE A 129 7.84 -2.45 -10.89
CA ILE A 129 8.97 -2.73 -10.01
C ILE A 129 8.56 -2.30 -8.61
N PRO A 130 8.41 -3.24 -7.65
CA PRO A 130 7.95 -2.94 -6.31
C PRO A 130 8.97 -2.09 -5.54
N LEU A 131 8.46 -1.18 -4.70
CA LEU A 131 9.33 -0.39 -3.84
C LEU A 131 9.33 -0.91 -2.41
N ARG A 132 8.15 -1.04 -1.81
CA ARG A 132 7.98 -1.36 -0.39
C ARG A 132 6.96 -2.46 -0.18
N PRO A 133 7.24 -3.42 0.70
CA PRO A 133 6.18 -4.16 1.36
C PRO A 133 5.42 -3.19 2.29
N TYR A 134 4.13 -3.46 2.48
CA TYR A 134 3.32 -2.82 3.52
C TYR A 134 2.71 -3.91 4.39
N PHE A 135 2.29 -3.53 5.58
CA PHE A 135 1.45 -4.33 6.46
C PHE A 135 0.39 -3.45 7.11
N GLU A 136 -0.71 -4.05 7.53
CA GLU A 136 -1.71 -3.44 8.40
C GLU A 136 -1.58 -4.06 9.80
N GLY A 137 -1.80 -3.25 10.82
CA GLY A 137 -1.64 -3.71 12.19
C GLY A 137 -2.28 -2.79 13.21
N LEU A 138 -2.21 -3.23 14.45
CA LEU A 138 -2.69 -2.52 15.61
C LEU A 138 -1.52 -1.75 16.23
N PHE A 139 -1.53 -0.42 16.08
CA PHE A 139 -0.61 0.48 16.77
C PHE A 139 -1.06 0.66 18.21
N VAL A 140 -0.14 0.58 19.15
CA VAL A 140 -0.41 0.54 20.60
C VAL A 140 0.45 1.59 21.32
N ASN A 141 -0.18 2.48 22.08
CA ASN A 141 0.51 3.41 22.99
C ASN A 141 0.88 2.69 24.29
N THR A 142 2.05 2.06 24.35
CA THR A 142 2.46 1.19 25.46
C THR A 142 2.52 1.89 26.82
N ASP A 143 2.81 3.17 26.85
CA ASP A 143 2.80 3.98 28.09
C ASP A 143 1.39 4.13 28.68
N LEU A 144 0.34 4.17 27.86
CA LEU A 144 -1.03 4.12 28.35
C LEU A 144 -1.37 2.74 28.93
N PHE A 145 -0.90 1.67 28.27
CA PHE A 145 -1.09 0.31 28.78
C PHE A 145 -0.39 0.12 30.14
N GLU A 146 0.83 0.61 30.28
CA GLU A 146 1.57 0.60 31.55
C GLU A 146 0.85 1.46 32.61
N GLN A 147 0.44 2.68 32.26
CA GLN A 147 -0.22 3.62 33.18
C GLN A 147 -1.51 3.06 33.75
N TYR A 148 -2.33 2.37 32.95
CA TYR A 148 -3.62 1.84 33.38
C TYR A 148 -3.59 0.36 33.76
N GLY A 149 -2.42 -0.30 33.66
CA GLY A 149 -2.26 -1.72 33.95
C GLY A 149 -3.04 -2.63 33.00
N ALA A 150 -3.26 -2.20 31.75
CA ALA A 150 -3.93 -2.98 30.74
C ALA A 150 -2.98 -4.04 30.14
N PRO A 151 -3.45 -5.27 29.84
CA PRO A 151 -2.64 -6.23 29.10
C PRO A 151 -2.47 -5.79 27.65
N LEU A 152 -1.27 -6.03 27.07
CA LEU A 152 -1.07 -5.83 25.62
C LEU A 152 -1.98 -6.78 24.83
N PRO A 153 -2.53 -6.33 23.67
CA PRO A 153 -3.55 -7.05 22.90
C PRO A 153 -2.95 -8.17 22.04
N ASP A 154 -2.22 -9.11 22.64
CA ASP A 154 -1.60 -10.27 22.00
C ASP A 154 -2.57 -11.46 21.85
N THR A 155 -3.68 -11.43 22.57
CA THR A 155 -4.83 -12.33 22.41
C THR A 155 -6.13 -11.53 22.31
N TRP A 156 -7.19 -12.16 21.80
CA TRP A 156 -8.52 -11.53 21.73
C TRP A 156 -9.07 -11.16 23.11
N GLU A 157 -8.88 -12.02 24.10
CA GLU A 157 -9.26 -11.75 25.48
C GLU A 157 -8.51 -10.54 26.05
N HIS A 158 -7.21 -10.41 25.76
CA HIS A 158 -6.44 -9.24 26.19
C HIS A 158 -6.88 -7.97 25.51
N LEU A 159 -7.25 -8.04 24.21
CA LEU A 159 -7.83 -6.91 23.48
C LEU A 159 -9.13 -6.43 24.16
N GLU A 160 -10.06 -7.34 24.47
CA GLU A 160 -11.32 -7.01 25.14
C GLU A 160 -11.10 -6.46 26.57
N ALA A 161 -10.16 -7.06 27.32
CA ALA A 161 -9.78 -6.57 28.64
C ALA A 161 -9.20 -5.13 28.57
N ALA A 162 -8.35 -4.85 27.60
CA ALA A 162 -7.81 -3.52 27.38
C ALA A 162 -8.92 -2.53 27.00
N VAL A 163 -9.85 -2.91 26.11
CA VAL A 163 -11.03 -2.09 25.76
C VAL A 163 -11.82 -1.71 27.00
N ALA A 164 -12.12 -2.67 27.89
CA ALA A 164 -12.88 -2.39 29.09
C ALA A 164 -12.16 -1.42 30.04
N ILE A 165 -10.84 -1.60 30.25
CA ILE A 165 -10.01 -0.75 31.12
C ILE A 165 -9.96 0.67 30.59
N PHE A 166 -9.66 0.86 29.30
CA PHE A 166 -9.55 2.19 28.72
C PHE A 166 -10.87 2.93 28.66
N ARG A 167 -11.96 2.23 28.35
CA ARG A 167 -13.31 2.81 28.39
C ARG A 167 -13.66 3.31 29.81
N GLU A 168 -13.39 2.54 30.85
CA GLU A 168 -13.61 2.97 32.25
C GLU A 168 -12.76 4.17 32.62
N ALA A 169 -11.53 4.26 32.08
CA ALA A 169 -10.62 5.36 32.29
C ALA A 169 -10.96 6.62 31.46
N GLY A 170 -11.96 6.58 30.58
CA GLY A 170 -12.30 7.69 29.67
C GLY A 170 -11.30 7.90 28.54
N VAL A 171 -10.46 6.90 28.25
CA VAL A 171 -9.54 6.86 27.10
C VAL A 171 -10.23 6.12 25.96
N VAL A 172 -10.16 6.62 24.74
CA VAL A 172 -10.66 5.90 23.56
C VAL A 172 -9.87 4.60 23.39
N PRO A 173 -10.49 3.42 23.45
CA PRO A 173 -9.73 2.17 23.34
C PRO A 173 -9.06 1.99 21.99
N ILE A 174 -9.84 2.08 20.89
CA ILE A 174 -9.35 1.94 19.52
C ILE A 174 -9.81 3.14 18.68
N SER A 175 -8.87 3.89 18.18
CA SER A 175 -9.14 5.03 17.31
C SER A 175 -9.45 4.55 15.90
N VAL A 176 -10.69 4.72 15.44
CA VAL A 176 -11.14 4.29 14.11
C VAL A 176 -12.24 5.24 13.60
N SER A 177 -12.24 5.48 12.29
CA SER A 177 -13.35 6.10 11.58
C SER A 177 -14.15 5.03 10.85
N LEU A 178 -15.45 4.96 11.12
CA LEU A 178 -16.39 4.06 10.44
C LEU A 178 -17.03 4.72 9.21
N SER A 179 -16.76 6.03 8.97
CA SER A 179 -17.36 6.78 7.85
C SER A 179 -16.36 7.12 6.75
N ASP A 180 -15.07 7.09 7.04
CA ASP A 180 -14.02 7.53 6.11
C ASP A 180 -13.17 6.37 5.63
N ILE A 181 -12.49 5.67 6.55
CA ILE A 181 -11.62 4.53 6.24
C ILE A 181 -11.92 3.31 7.12
N PRO A 182 -13.12 2.73 7.06
CA PRO A 182 -13.46 1.55 7.87
C PRO A 182 -12.75 0.26 7.44
N HIS A 183 -12.03 0.29 6.30
CA HIS A 183 -11.44 -0.90 5.68
C HIS A 183 -10.39 -1.57 6.56
N TYR A 184 -9.51 -0.82 7.24
CA TYR A 184 -8.52 -1.45 8.13
C TYR A 184 -9.18 -2.27 9.24
N LEU A 185 -10.23 -1.72 9.87
CA LEU A 185 -10.99 -2.47 10.86
C LEU A 185 -11.67 -3.70 10.25
N ALA A 186 -12.38 -3.51 9.12
CA ALA A 186 -13.14 -4.58 8.48
C ALA A 186 -12.23 -5.73 8.03
N GLU A 187 -11.12 -5.40 7.37
CA GLU A 187 -10.13 -6.38 6.92
C GLU A 187 -9.49 -7.13 8.10
N CYS A 188 -9.05 -6.39 9.13
CA CYS A 188 -8.43 -6.98 10.31
C CYS A 188 -9.39 -7.88 11.10
N THR A 189 -10.67 -7.51 11.26
CA THR A 189 -11.64 -8.34 11.99
C THR A 189 -12.06 -9.57 11.17
N VAL A 190 -12.18 -9.46 9.85
CA VAL A 190 -12.46 -10.62 9.00
C VAL A 190 -11.27 -11.58 9.02
N LEU A 191 -10.03 -11.09 8.98
CA LEU A 191 -8.83 -11.93 9.13
C LEU A 191 -8.74 -12.55 10.52
N ALA A 192 -9.05 -11.79 11.58
CA ALA A 192 -9.04 -12.29 12.96
C ALA A 192 -9.98 -13.48 13.20
N ALA A 193 -11.05 -13.59 12.40
CA ALA A 193 -12.02 -14.67 12.47
C ALA A 193 -11.78 -15.79 11.43
N SER A 194 -10.74 -15.68 10.60
CA SER A 194 -10.52 -16.56 9.44
C SER A 194 -9.17 -17.26 9.50
N SER A 195 -9.10 -18.47 8.93
CA SER A 195 -7.82 -18.98 8.47
C SER A 195 -7.30 -18.15 7.27
N PRO A 196 -5.99 -18.15 6.99
CA PRO A 196 -5.44 -17.46 5.81
C PRO A 196 -6.08 -17.93 4.51
N GLU A 197 -6.42 -19.22 4.40
CA GLU A 197 -7.06 -19.81 3.22
C GLU A 197 -8.49 -19.29 3.03
N GLU A 198 -9.30 -19.27 4.10
CA GLU A 198 -10.64 -18.69 4.05
C GLU A 198 -10.63 -17.20 3.73
N TYR A 199 -9.72 -16.44 4.36
CA TYR A 199 -9.58 -15.01 4.11
C TYR A 199 -9.22 -14.69 2.67
N THR A 200 -8.34 -15.47 2.07
CA THR A 200 -7.90 -15.26 0.68
C THR A 200 -8.85 -15.84 -0.37
N SER A 201 -9.96 -16.46 0.05
CA SER A 201 -10.98 -16.94 -0.89
C SER A 201 -11.62 -15.78 -1.66
N ARG A 202 -12.13 -16.06 -2.86
CA ARG A 202 -12.81 -15.07 -3.71
C ARG A 202 -14.12 -15.67 -4.19
N PRO A 203 -15.13 -15.74 -3.30
CA PRO A 203 -16.41 -16.39 -3.59
C PRO A 203 -17.12 -15.71 -4.76
N THR A 204 -17.71 -16.51 -5.62
CA THR A 204 -18.50 -16.05 -6.78
C THR A 204 -20.01 -16.09 -6.53
N ALA A 205 -20.42 -16.81 -5.48
CA ALA A 205 -21.81 -16.94 -5.04
C ALA A 205 -21.94 -16.74 -3.53
N LEU A 206 -23.11 -16.36 -3.05
CA LEU A 206 -23.36 -16.05 -1.65
C LEU A 206 -23.11 -17.25 -0.71
N ASP A 207 -23.47 -18.45 -1.17
CA ASP A 207 -23.29 -19.69 -0.41
C ASP A 207 -21.84 -20.17 -0.32
N GLU A 208 -20.95 -19.56 -1.10
CA GLU A 208 -19.50 -19.77 -1.04
C GLU A 208 -18.78 -18.82 -0.06
N VAL A 209 -19.46 -17.77 0.44
CA VAL A 209 -18.86 -16.84 1.41
C VAL A 209 -18.51 -17.57 2.69
N PRO A 210 -17.23 -17.56 3.14
CA PRO A 210 -16.85 -18.27 4.36
C PRO A 210 -17.61 -17.78 5.58
N ARG A 211 -17.98 -18.70 6.46
CA ARG A 211 -18.63 -18.34 7.74
C ARG A 211 -17.73 -17.48 8.62
N SER A 212 -16.44 -17.61 8.51
CA SER A 212 -15.47 -16.74 9.16
C SER A 212 -15.60 -15.26 8.76
N TRP A 213 -15.95 -14.97 7.50
CA TRP A 213 -16.20 -13.59 7.07
C TRP A 213 -17.43 -12.98 7.75
N HIS A 214 -18.49 -13.79 7.96
CA HIS A 214 -19.66 -13.36 8.73
C HIS A 214 -19.27 -13.08 10.19
N ARG A 215 -18.50 -13.99 10.81
CA ARG A 215 -17.99 -13.78 12.19
C ARG A 215 -17.12 -12.52 12.28
N GLY A 216 -16.27 -12.26 11.30
CA GLY A 216 -15.45 -11.05 11.27
C GLY A 216 -16.27 -9.77 11.29
N MET A 217 -17.38 -9.73 10.55
CA MET A 217 -18.34 -8.62 10.61
C MET A 217 -19.05 -8.54 11.98
N GLU A 218 -19.41 -9.68 12.57
CA GLU A 218 -19.99 -9.73 13.92
C GLU A 218 -19.02 -9.22 14.98
N LEU A 219 -17.70 -9.44 14.82
CA LEU A 219 -16.68 -8.88 15.71
C LEU A 219 -16.66 -7.34 15.69
N ILE A 220 -16.96 -6.70 14.55
CA ILE A 220 -17.10 -5.24 14.48
C ILE A 220 -18.24 -4.77 15.37
N HIS A 221 -19.42 -5.41 15.26
CA HIS A 221 -20.57 -5.10 16.11
C HIS A 221 -20.25 -5.32 17.59
N HIS A 222 -19.58 -6.42 17.90
CA HIS A 222 -19.17 -6.74 19.27
C HIS A 222 -18.24 -5.67 19.86
N LEU A 223 -17.17 -5.28 19.15
CA LEU A 223 -16.28 -4.20 19.58
C LEU A 223 -17.01 -2.87 19.74
N TYR A 224 -17.93 -2.54 18.82
CA TYR A 224 -18.76 -1.33 18.93
C TYR A 224 -19.62 -1.36 20.22
N THR A 225 -20.27 -2.47 20.51
CA THR A 225 -21.11 -2.61 21.72
C THR A 225 -20.31 -2.59 23.02
N LEU A 226 -19.06 -3.06 22.99
CA LEU A 226 -18.11 -2.89 24.10
C LEU A 226 -17.69 -1.44 24.32
N GLY A 227 -17.98 -0.52 23.37
CA GLY A 227 -17.53 0.87 23.40
C GLY A 227 -16.05 1.01 23.04
N ALA A 228 -15.54 0.16 22.15
CA ALA A 228 -14.16 0.17 21.75
C ALA A 228 -13.77 1.42 20.93
N PHE A 229 -14.74 2.06 20.27
CA PHE A 229 -14.51 3.15 19.29
C PHE A 229 -14.90 4.53 19.85
N PRO A 230 -14.45 5.64 19.22
CA PRO A 230 -14.91 6.97 19.56
C PRO A 230 -16.44 7.06 19.45
N GLU A 231 -17.09 7.85 20.31
CA GLU A 231 -18.55 8.06 20.28
C GLU A 231 -19.05 8.58 18.92
N ASN A 232 -18.21 9.33 18.21
CA ASN A 232 -18.51 9.90 16.90
C ASN A 232 -17.90 9.12 15.73
N ALA A 233 -17.52 7.85 15.91
CA ALA A 233 -16.85 7.03 14.88
C ALA A 233 -17.59 6.98 13.53
N LEU A 234 -18.93 7.09 13.55
CA LEU A 234 -19.79 7.14 12.36
C LEU A 234 -19.75 8.47 11.59
N ASN A 235 -19.19 9.53 12.16
CA ASN A 235 -19.23 10.88 11.61
C ASN A 235 -17.90 11.63 11.76
N THR A 236 -16.80 10.90 11.84
CA THR A 236 -15.47 11.48 12.02
C THR A 236 -14.55 11.04 10.88
N SER A 237 -13.53 11.85 10.60
CA SER A 237 -12.52 11.50 9.58
C SER A 237 -11.34 10.77 10.20
N GLU A 238 -10.58 10.06 9.34
CA GLU A 238 -9.28 9.47 9.70
C GLU A 238 -8.34 10.49 10.35
N ALA A 239 -8.24 11.69 9.79
CA ALA A 239 -7.37 12.72 10.33
C ALA A 239 -7.66 13.03 11.81
N VAL A 240 -8.94 13.03 12.21
CA VAL A 240 -9.35 13.24 13.60
C VAL A 240 -9.01 12.04 14.47
N THR A 241 -9.30 10.83 14.00
CA THR A 241 -9.01 9.59 14.77
C THR A 241 -7.51 9.37 14.93
N SER A 242 -6.72 9.59 13.90
CA SER A 242 -5.26 9.54 13.95
C SER A 242 -4.68 10.57 14.94
N GLU A 243 -5.28 11.75 15.02
CA GLU A 243 -4.86 12.77 15.99
C GLU A 243 -5.19 12.37 17.44
N LEU A 244 -6.29 11.64 17.68
CA LEU A 244 -6.57 11.09 19.03
C LEU A 244 -5.46 10.16 19.48
N PHE A 245 -4.96 9.30 18.59
CA PHE A 245 -3.85 8.41 18.91
C PHE A 245 -2.53 9.18 19.15
N ARG A 246 -2.19 10.10 18.26
CA ARG A 246 -0.97 10.93 18.39
C ARG A 246 -0.93 11.76 19.68
N GLN A 247 -2.12 12.21 20.13
CA GLN A 247 -2.27 12.94 21.39
C GLN A 247 -2.41 12.06 22.63
N LYS A 248 -2.28 10.74 22.48
CA LYS A 248 -2.48 9.76 23.56
C LYS A 248 -3.86 9.83 24.21
N LYS A 249 -4.86 10.27 23.45
CA LYS A 249 -6.28 10.21 23.83
C LYS A 249 -6.94 8.92 23.42
N ALA A 250 -6.27 8.15 22.55
CA ALA A 250 -6.63 6.79 22.19
C ALA A 250 -5.47 5.84 22.51
N ALA A 251 -5.79 4.65 23.01
CA ALA A 251 -4.81 3.64 23.40
C ALA A 251 -4.28 2.86 22.20
N MET A 252 -5.13 2.63 21.18
CA MET A 252 -4.82 1.85 20.01
C MET A 252 -5.32 2.56 18.73
N GLN A 253 -4.69 2.25 17.59
CA GLN A 253 -5.08 2.67 16.23
C GLN A 253 -4.89 1.48 15.28
N ILE A 254 -5.86 1.19 14.42
CA ILE A 254 -5.70 0.23 13.33
C ILE A 254 -5.33 1.01 12.08
N ASP A 255 -4.16 0.72 11.47
CA ASP A 255 -3.66 1.45 10.31
C ASP A 255 -2.60 0.63 9.56
N GLY A 256 -2.17 1.13 8.42
CA GLY A 256 -1.08 0.57 7.65
C GLY A 256 0.31 1.07 8.08
N SER A 257 1.35 0.43 7.58
CA SER A 257 2.76 0.75 7.90
C SER A 257 3.16 2.20 7.59
N TRP A 258 2.43 2.91 6.72
CA TRP A 258 2.63 4.34 6.44
C TRP A 258 2.31 5.23 7.64
N PHE A 259 1.45 4.79 8.57
CA PHE A 259 1.09 5.54 9.78
C PHE A 259 2.31 5.84 10.66
N VAL A 260 3.32 4.97 10.63
CA VAL A 260 4.61 5.16 11.31
C VAL A 260 5.20 6.56 11.06
N ASN A 261 5.12 7.05 9.80
CA ASN A 261 5.66 8.35 9.42
C ASN A 261 4.87 9.54 9.95
N SER A 262 3.64 9.32 10.42
CA SER A 262 2.77 10.36 10.98
C SER A 262 2.97 10.56 12.48
N LEU A 263 3.74 9.68 13.13
CA LEU A 263 3.93 9.69 14.57
C LEU A 263 5.04 10.67 14.97
N PRO A 264 4.84 11.45 16.03
CA PRO A 264 5.86 12.36 16.52
C PRO A 264 7.04 11.59 17.13
N ALA A 265 8.26 12.08 16.95
CA ALA A 265 9.49 11.42 17.39
C ALA A 265 9.48 10.99 18.87
N GLN A 266 8.87 11.80 19.74
CA GLN A 266 8.76 11.48 21.18
C GLN A 266 7.85 10.29 21.49
N SER A 267 7.03 9.82 20.55
CA SER A 267 6.15 8.65 20.73
C SER A 267 6.82 7.35 20.28
N MET A 268 7.94 7.40 19.56
CA MET A 268 8.52 6.22 18.92
C MET A 268 9.01 5.16 19.90
N ASP A 269 9.43 5.57 21.11
CA ASP A 269 9.85 4.65 22.17
C ASP A 269 8.68 4.05 22.96
N THR A 270 7.48 4.65 22.87
CA THR A 270 6.28 4.25 23.60
C THR A 270 5.13 3.82 22.69
N THR A 271 5.42 3.58 21.43
CA THR A 271 4.49 3.01 20.47
C THR A 271 5.07 1.72 19.90
N VAL A 272 4.26 0.70 19.78
CA VAL A 272 4.57 -0.53 19.04
C VAL A 272 3.46 -0.83 18.04
N VAL A 273 3.77 -1.59 17.00
CA VAL A 273 2.76 -2.15 16.11
C VAL A 273 2.72 -3.67 16.26
N MET A 274 1.52 -4.21 16.35
CA MET A 274 1.25 -5.63 16.58
C MET A 274 0.24 -6.15 15.54
N PRO A 275 0.23 -7.46 15.25
CA PRO A 275 -0.88 -8.04 14.51
C PRO A 275 -2.20 -7.84 15.27
N MET A 276 -3.32 -7.69 14.54
CA MET A 276 -4.62 -7.89 15.17
C MET A 276 -4.71 -9.33 15.69
N PRO A 277 -5.07 -9.56 16.98
CA PRO A 277 -5.11 -10.91 17.51
C PRO A 277 -6.22 -11.72 16.85
N SER A 278 -5.97 -13.01 16.63
CA SER A 278 -6.98 -13.95 16.15
C SER A 278 -8.07 -14.14 17.21
N SER A 279 -9.33 -14.20 16.79
CA SER A 279 -10.47 -14.38 17.69
C SER A 279 -10.64 -15.83 18.18
N ASP A 280 -10.01 -16.78 17.50
CA ASP A 280 -10.01 -18.21 17.84
C ASP A 280 -8.61 -18.76 18.19
N GLY A 281 -7.56 -17.91 18.10
CA GLY A 281 -6.17 -18.26 18.39
C GLY A 281 -5.48 -19.10 17.32
N GLU A 282 -6.10 -19.33 16.17
CA GLU A 282 -5.57 -20.21 15.13
C GLU A 282 -4.75 -19.49 14.06
N SER A 283 -5.08 -18.22 13.77
CA SER A 283 -4.42 -17.46 12.70
C SER A 283 -3.26 -16.61 13.22
N THR A 284 -2.12 -16.68 12.53
CA THR A 284 -0.99 -15.77 12.72
C THR A 284 -0.78 -14.83 11.51
N ALA A 285 -1.65 -14.89 10.50
CA ALA A 285 -1.53 -14.08 9.31
C ALA A 285 -1.71 -12.59 9.61
N ILE A 286 -1.13 -11.76 8.75
CA ILE A 286 -1.28 -10.31 8.78
C ILE A 286 -1.67 -9.80 7.38
N ILE A 287 -2.42 -8.73 7.35
CA ILE A 287 -2.72 -8.08 6.08
C ILE A 287 -1.46 -7.36 5.61
N GLY A 288 -1.09 -7.56 4.35
CA GLY A 288 0.10 -6.94 3.80
C GLY A 288 0.38 -7.36 2.38
N GLY A 289 1.48 -6.89 1.85
CA GLY A 289 1.90 -7.18 0.49
C GLY A 289 2.77 -6.10 -0.11
N VAL A 290 2.67 -5.92 -1.41
CA VAL A 290 3.28 -4.80 -2.13
C VAL A 290 2.16 -3.96 -2.74
N SER A 291 2.01 -2.73 -2.25
CA SER A 291 0.92 -1.86 -2.69
C SER A 291 1.24 -1.06 -3.94
N MET A 292 2.49 -0.62 -4.10
CA MET A 292 2.89 0.33 -5.15
C MET A 292 4.21 -0.04 -5.81
N GLY A 293 4.36 0.34 -7.07
CA GLY A 293 5.57 0.13 -7.83
C GLY A 293 5.76 1.13 -8.95
N PHE A 294 6.96 1.14 -9.55
CA PHE A 294 7.30 1.96 -10.71
C PHE A 294 6.90 1.26 -12.01
N TYR A 295 6.23 2.00 -12.86
CA TYR A 295 5.78 1.59 -14.18
C TYR A 295 6.42 2.46 -15.27
N LEU A 296 6.64 1.84 -16.44
CA LEU A 296 6.92 2.53 -17.68
C LEU A 296 5.68 2.51 -18.58
N THR A 297 5.28 3.66 -19.13
CA THR A 297 4.10 3.71 -19.98
C THR A 297 4.39 3.32 -21.41
N ARG A 298 3.40 2.70 -22.09
CA ARG A 298 3.47 2.34 -23.51
C ARG A 298 3.69 3.57 -24.39
N ARG A 299 3.13 4.72 -24.00
CA ARG A 299 3.27 5.99 -24.73
C ARG A 299 4.73 6.40 -24.93
N VAL A 300 5.55 6.35 -23.86
CA VAL A 300 6.97 6.71 -23.96
C VAL A 300 7.79 5.57 -24.59
N TRP A 301 7.39 4.34 -24.38
CA TRP A 301 8.03 3.17 -24.97
C TRP A 301 7.96 3.18 -26.50
N ASP A 302 6.84 3.59 -27.06
CA ASP A 302 6.60 3.63 -28.50
C ASP A 302 7.20 4.91 -29.15
N ASP A 303 7.76 5.82 -28.36
CA ASP A 303 8.47 7.01 -28.86
C ASP A 303 10.00 6.78 -28.84
N PRO A 304 10.63 6.49 -30.01
CA PRO A 304 12.06 6.21 -30.07
C PRO A 304 12.94 7.39 -29.63
N SER A 305 12.42 8.61 -29.67
CA SER A 305 13.18 9.81 -29.27
C SER A 305 13.27 9.99 -27.75
N ARG A 306 12.41 9.30 -26.98
CA ARG A 306 12.28 9.45 -25.52
C ARG A 306 12.49 8.15 -24.76
N ARG A 307 12.30 7.00 -25.43
CA ARG A 307 12.36 5.66 -24.83
C ARG A 307 13.62 5.44 -24.02
N ASP A 308 14.80 5.65 -24.62
CA ASP A 308 16.08 5.37 -23.96
C ASP A 308 16.27 6.23 -22.70
N ALA A 309 15.84 7.49 -22.72
CA ALA A 309 15.91 8.38 -21.58
C ALA A 309 14.92 7.94 -20.47
N ALA A 310 13.71 7.51 -20.84
CA ALA A 310 12.71 7.04 -19.87
C ALA A 310 13.13 5.70 -19.22
N VAL A 311 13.68 4.78 -20.00
CA VAL A 311 14.23 3.51 -19.49
C VAL A 311 15.43 3.77 -18.57
N ALA A 312 16.30 4.72 -18.94
CA ALA A 312 17.43 5.12 -18.07
C ALA A 312 16.94 5.73 -16.74
N LEU A 313 15.90 6.56 -16.76
CA LEU A 313 15.29 7.11 -15.54
C LEU A 313 14.64 6.01 -14.68
N LEU A 314 13.92 5.05 -15.31
CA LEU A 314 13.39 3.90 -14.59
C LEU A 314 14.52 3.11 -13.92
N GLY A 315 15.55 2.74 -14.67
CA GLY A 315 16.71 2.04 -14.14
C GLY A 315 17.45 2.81 -13.04
N TRP A 316 17.50 4.16 -13.16
CA TRP A 316 18.07 5.03 -12.12
C TRP A 316 17.25 4.95 -10.83
N LEU A 317 15.94 5.19 -10.88
CA LEU A 317 15.06 5.21 -9.71
C LEU A 317 14.98 3.84 -9.03
N THR A 318 15.13 2.76 -9.79
CA THR A 318 14.99 1.38 -9.29
C THR A 318 16.32 0.71 -8.92
N ARG A 319 17.42 1.44 -8.90
CA ARG A 319 18.68 0.94 -8.32
C ARG A 319 18.48 0.56 -6.85
N PRO A 320 19.09 -0.52 -6.36
CA PRO A 320 18.91 -0.97 -4.98
C PRO A 320 19.20 0.09 -3.92
N ASP A 321 20.24 0.91 -4.13
CA ASP A 321 20.61 2.03 -3.25
C ASP A 321 19.57 3.17 -3.30
N HIS A 322 18.98 3.45 -4.44
CA HIS A 322 17.94 4.46 -4.60
C HIS A 322 16.58 3.98 -4.07
N LEU A 323 16.20 2.73 -4.34
CA LEU A 323 15.00 2.12 -3.73
C LEU A 323 15.11 2.15 -2.20
N LYS A 324 16.30 1.88 -1.65
CA LYS A 324 16.54 1.97 -0.21
C LYS A 324 16.37 3.39 0.33
N ARG A 325 16.82 4.43 -0.40
CA ARG A 325 16.57 5.84 -0.03
C ARG A 325 15.09 6.17 -0.03
N LEU A 326 14.35 5.71 -1.05
CA LEU A 326 12.90 5.91 -1.16
C LEU A 326 12.09 5.09 -0.13
N ALA A 327 12.62 3.96 0.32
CA ALA A 327 12.01 3.13 1.35
C ALA A 327 12.38 3.54 2.77
N ALA A 328 13.39 4.40 2.94
CA ALA A 328 13.87 4.81 4.25
C ALA A 328 12.76 5.52 5.04
N GLN A 329 12.58 5.11 6.27
CA GLN A 329 11.69 5.73 7.24
C GLN A 329 12.56 6.21 8.41
N GLU A 330 12.34 7.44 8.85
CA GLU A 330 13.01 7.98 10.03
C GLU A 330 12.29 7.50 11.31
N VAL A 331 12.35 6.19 11.55
CA VAL A 331 11.71 5.54 12.69
C VAL A 331 12.76 4.98 13.61
N THR A 332 12.57 5.15 14.91
CA THR A 332 13.52 4.72 15.95
C THR A 332 12.79 4.01 17.09
N GLY A 333 13.55 3.44 18.03
CA GLY A 333 13.02 2.88 19.27
C GLY A 333 12.13 1.67 19.09
N ALA A 334 11.22 1.46 20.03
CA ALA A 334 10.30 0.31 20.06
C ALA A 334 9.41 0.22 18.81
N LEU A 335 9.05 1.36 18.22
CA LEU A 335 8.28 1.41 17.00
C LEU A 335 9.05 0.83 15.80
N ALA A 336 10.34 1.17 15.66
CA ALA A 336 11.17 0.62 14.60
C ALA A 336 11.32 -0.90 14.74
N GLU A 337 11.63 -1.38 15.93
CA GLU A 337 11.81 -2.80 16.20
C GLU A 337 10.52 -3.61 15.89
N SER A 338 9.37 -3.10 16.32
CA SER A 338 8.09 -3.78 16.07
C SER A 338 7.66 -3.69 14.60
N ALA A 339 7.89 -2.56 13.93
CA ALA A 339 7.59 -2.41 12.50
C ALA A 339 8.48 -3.32 11.63
N ASP A 340 9.77 -3.43 11.97
CA ASP A 340 10.69 -4.35 11.29
C ASP A 340 10.28 -5.83 11.51
N ALA A 341 9.84 -6.17 12.73
CA ALA A 341 9.32 -7.50 13.03
C ALA A 341 8.04 -7.83 12.22
N MET A 342 7.12 -6.87 12.06
CA MET A 342 5.94 -7.01 11.21
C MET A 342 6.34 -7.17 9.74
N ALA A 343 7.23 -6.32 9.24
CA ALA A 343 7.68 -6.35 7.85
C ALA A 343 8.42 -7.65 7.49
N ALA A 344 9.11 -8.27 8.45
CA ALA A 344 9.80 -9.54 8.26
C ALA A 344 8.85 -10.76 8.07
N ARG A 345 7.56 -10.61 8.40
CA ARG A 345 6.55 -11.70 8.32
C ARG A 345 5.96 -11.87 6.92
N THR A 346 6.74 -11.66 5.86
CA THR A 346 6.26 -11.71 4.47
C THR A 346 5.60 -13.04 4.09
N ALA A 347 6.01 -14.16 4.70
CA ALA A 347 5.41 -15.48 4.47
C ALA A 347 3.99 -15.62 5.06
N ASP A 348 3.66 -14.78 6.05
CA ASP A 348 2.36 -14.76 6.72
C ASP A 348 1.43 -13.67 6.16
N MET A 349 1.90 -12.89 5.17
CA MET A 349 1.11 -11.80 4.61
C MET A 349 0.03 -12.30 3.66
N VAL A 350 -1.17 -11.75 3.84
CA VAL A 350 -2.32 -11.95 2.96
C VAL A 350 -2.79 -10.61 2.40
N ARG A 351 -3.22 -10.60 1.13
CA ARG A 351 -3.72 -9.37 0.48
C ARG A 351 -5.10 -9.00 1.01
N PRO A 352 -5.40 -7.68 1.17
CA PRO A 352 -6.74 -7.22 1.52
C PRO A 352 -7.80 -7.75 0.56
N ILE A 353 -8.96 -8.11 1.09
CA ILE A 353 -10.10 -8.58 0.28
C ILE A 353 -10.57 -7.47 -0.67
N GLN A 354 -10.59 -6.23 -0.19
CA GLN A 354 -11.04 -5.06 -0.94
C GLN A 354 -10.24 -4.79 -2.21
N ASP A 355 -8.96 -5.17 -2.24
CA ASP A 355 -8.08 -4.94 -3.39
C ASP A 355 -8.53 -5.72 -4.63
N ASP A 356 -9.20 -6.83 -4.43
CA ASP A 356 -9.72 -7.70 -5.48
C ASP A 356 -11.21 -7.44 -5.80
N MET A 357 -11.87 -6.57 -5.02
CA MET A 357 -13.26 -6.20 -5.25
C MET A 357 -13.40 -5.13 -6.33
N ASN A 358 -14.44 -5.25 -7.16
CA ASN A 358 -14.82 -4.11 -7.99
C ASN A 358 -15.28 -2.92 -7.12
N LYS A 359 -15.15 -1.71 -7.66
CA LYS A 359 -15.40 -0.46 -6.94
C LYS A 359 -16.76 -0.42 -6.24
N ASN A 360 -17.84 -0.82 -6.93
CA ASN A 360 -19.20 -0.74 -6.39
C ASN A 360 -19.41 -1.70 -5.20
N ALA A 361 -18.85 -2.90 -5.29
CA ALA A 361 -18.92 -3.88 -4.21
C ALA A 361 -18.09 -3.44 -2.99
N ARG A 362 -16.90 -2.88 -3.24
CA ARG A 362 -16.03 -2.34 -2.20
C ARG A 362 -16.69 -1.18 -1.44
N GLU A 363 -17.22 -0.19 -2.17
CA GLU A 363 -17.94 0.94 -1.55
C GLU A 363 -19.18 0.46 -0.78
N ARG A 364 -19.93 -0.49 -1.31
CA ARG A 364 -21.07 -1.12 -0.63
C ARG A 364 -20.64 -1.77 0.67
N TRP A 365 -19.58 -2.57 0.64
CA TRP A 365 -19.10 -3.26 1.84
C TRP A 365 -18.64 -2.25 2.90
N LEU A 366 -17.69 -1.39 2.52
CA LEU A 366 -16.94 -0.57 3.46
C LEU A 366 -17.72 0.66 3.95
N LEU A 367 -18.40 1.37 3.04
CA LEU A 367 -19.02 2.66 3.38
C LEU A 367 -20.49 2.55 3.75
N GLU A 368 -21.17 1.45 3.38
CA GLU A 368 -22.58 1.27 3.72
C GLU A 368 -22.79 0.12 4.73
N CYS A 369 -22.20 -1.06 4.47
CA CYS A 369 -22.48 -2.22 5.31
C CYS A 369 -21.70 -2.21 6.62
N VAL A 370 -20.40 -1.89 6.61
CA VAL A 370 -19.57 -1.87 7.83
C VAL A 370 -20.15 -0.94 8.91
N PRO A 371 -20.49 0.33 8.63
CA PRO A 371 -21.12 1.19 9.62
C PRO A 371 -22.47 0.65 10.13
N ALA A 372 -23.31 0.13 9.23
CA ALA A 372 -24.62 -0.40 9.58
C ALA A 372 -24.53 -1.68 10.45
N VAL A 373 -23.56 -2.55 10.15
CA VAL A 373 -23.30 -3.74 10.98
C VAL A 373 -22.77 -3.31 12.35
N ALA A 374 -21.85 -2.34 12.39
CA ALA A 374 -21.28 -1.86 13.66
C ALA A 374 -22.38 -1.45 14.67
N VAL A 375 -23.39 -0.70 14.23
CA VAL A 375 -24.48 -0.24 15.11
C VAL A 375 -25.63 -1.23 15.26
N GLY A 376 -25.62 -2.35 14.52
CA GLY A 376 -26.67 -3.38 14.58
C GLY A 376 -27.88 -3.12 13.68
N ASP A 377 -27.80 -2.14 12.77
CA ASP A 377 -28.86 -1.85 11.78
C ASP A 377 -28.88 -2.86 10.61
N MET A 378 -27.84 -3.68 10.52
CA MET A 378 -27.67 -4.71 9.50
C MET A 378 -26.97 -5.93 10.10
N THR A 379 -27.39 -7.12 9.72
CA THR A 379 -26.68 -8.37 10.06
C THR A 379 -25.49 -8.61 9.13
N ALA A 380 -24.53 -9.43 9.56
CA ALA A 380 -23.43 -9.89 8.71
C ALA A 380 -23.93 -10.64 7.46
N ASP A 381 -25.00 -11.45 7.59
CA ASP A 381 -25.62 -12.16 6.47
C ASP A 381 -26.22 -11.19 5.43
N GLU A 382 -26.93 -10.15 5.87
CA GLU A 382 -27.46 -9.11 4.99
C GLU A 382 -26.35 -8.30 4.31
N CYS A 383 -25.25 -8.01 5.04
CA CYS A 383 -24.07 -7.35 4.48
C CYS A 383 -23.53 -8.15 3.31
N TRP A 384 -23.16 -9.41 3.51
CA TRP A 384 -22.58 -10.21 2.44
C TRP A 384 -23.57 -10.49 1.30
N ALA A 385 -24.87 -10.63 1.59
CA ALA A 385 -25.88 -10.73 0.53
C ALA A 385 -25.90 -9.49 -0.37
N ARG A 386 -25.79 -8.28 0.19
CA ARG A 386 -25.74 -7.02 -0.57
C ARG A 386 -24.44 -6.87 -1.37
N VAL A 387 -23.32 -7.27 -0.79
CA VAL A 387 -22.01 -7.21 -1.45
C VAL A 387 -21.95 -8.20 -2.61
N MET A 388 -22.35 -9.45 -2.38
CA MET A 388 -22.32 -10.51 -3.40
C MET A 388 -23.29 -10.27 -4.56
N ALA A 389 -24.39 -9.54 -4.34
CA ALA A 389 -25.30 -9.11 -5.42
C ALA A 389 -24.63 -8.21 -6.47
N LEU A 390 -23.46 -7.62 -6.15
CA LEU A 390 -22.67 -6.77 -7.06
C LEU A 390 -21.53 -7.53 -7.75
N ALA A 391 -21.49 -8.87 -7.63
CA ALA A 391 -20.42 -9.73 -8.17
C ALA A 391 -19.02 -9.16 -7.86
N PRO A 392 -18.62 -9.08 -6.57
CA PRO A 392 -17.44 -8.32 -6.11
C PRO A 392 -16.16 -8.80 -6.78
N PHE A 393 -16.01 -10.10 -6.95
CA PHE A 393 -14.82 -10.72 -7.54
C PHE A 393 -15.16 -11.10 -8.99
N GLY A 394 -14.56 -10.40 -9.96
CA GLY A 394 -14.74 -10.73 -11.38
C GLY A 394 -14.21 -12.12 -11.72
N ALA A 395 -14.64 -12.70 -12.84
CA ALA A 395 -14.27 -14.06 -13.31
C ALA A 395 -12.77 -14.23 -13.66
N GLN A 396 -11.87 -13.35 -13.22
CA GLN A 396 -10.48 -13.29 -13.70
C GLN A 396 -9.42 -13.02 -12.64
N ILE A 397 -9.55 -13.50 -11.43
CA ILE A 397 -8.37 -13.58 -10.56
C ILE A 397 -8.37 -14.95 -9.92
N ALA A 398 -7.81 -15.92 -10.61
CA ALA A 398 -7.39 -17.14 -9.95
C ALA A 398 -6.26 -16.76 -8.97
N PRO A 399 -6.31 -17.17 -7.70
CA PRO A 399 -5.22 -16.91 -6.77
C PRO A 399 -3.93 -17.50 -7.37
N PRO A 400 -2.78 -16.79 -7.27
CA PRO A 400 -1.52 -17.39 -7.60
C PRO A 400 -1.36 -18.65 -6.75
N ALA A 401 -1.10 -19.78 -7.40
CA ALA A 401 -0.79 -21.02 -6.70
C ALA A 401 0.33 -20.71 -5.70
N ALA A 402 0.14 -21.08 -4.43
CA ALA A 402 1.14 -20.89 -3.39
C ALA A 402 2.48 -21.41 -3.90
N ALA A 403 3.37 -20.50 -4.26
CA ALA A 403 4.71 -20.85 -4.69
C ALA A 403 5.42 -21.40 -3.47
N ALA A 404 5.60 -22.71 -3.45
CA ALA A 404 6.50 -23.35 -2.50
C ALA A 404 7.89 -22.72 -2.72
N LEU A 405 8.29 -21.88 -1.79
CA LEU A 405 9.66 -21.40 -1.69
C LEU A 405 10.52 -22.59 -1.24
N ASN A 406 11.23 -23.18 -2.20
CA ASN A 406 12.37 -24.06 -1.95
C ASN A 406 13.65 -23.23 -1.97
#